data_8db5592650d52e56f2dc90b26d9095d8
#
_entry.id   8db5592650d52e56f2dc90b26d9095d8
#
_cell.length_a   1.000
_cell.length_b   1.000
_cell.length_c   1.000
_cell.angle_alpha   90.00
_cell.angle_beta   90.00
_cell.angle_gamma   90.00
#
_symmetry.space_group_name_H-M   'P 1'
#
loop_
_entity.id
_entity.type
_entity.pdbx_description
1 polymer ?
#
loop_
_entity_poly.entity_id
_entity_poly.type
_entity_poly.pdbx_seq_one_letter_code
_entity_poly.pdbx_strand_id
1 'polypeptide(L)'
;MSDFAADPSHPRYQSLLLRHRLEEAEKQGMLAGSAMIAHGRGEAYDYLLGEQTIPSAHQATLHALKALNNAERPVISLNGNAVALAGEQLLVLAQHLKCPVEINIFYRTPERMSALLERLESIKKEQSLDVEILGASPNARIPGLKGPRAKCTKEGILDSDVILVPLEDGDRCEALVAMGKTVIVVDLNPLSRSAKMGTITIVDELTRVAQNMLCLLYTSPSPRD
;
A
#
# COMPACT_ATOMS: atom_id res chain seq x y z
N MET A 1 4.84 -26.84 -2.91
CA MET A 1 4.81 -26.23 -4.27
C MET A 1 3.47 -25.55 -4.40
N SER A 2 3.42 -24.28 -4.77
CA SER A 2 2.16 -23.56 -4.97
C SER A 2 1.42 -24.17 -6.17
N ASP A 3 0.13 -24.50 -6.01
CA ASP A 3 -0.77 -24.98 -7.08
C ASP A 3 -1.05 -23.93 -8.16
N PHE A 4 -0.12 -23.02 -8.42
CA PHE A 4 -0.27 -21.98 -9.42
C PHE A 4 -0.07 -22.58 -10.82
N ALA A 5 -1.17 -22.69 -11.57
CA ALA A 5 -1.23 -23.43 -12.83
C ALA A 5 -0.88 -22.62 -14.08
N ALA A 6 -0.67 -21.30 -13.98
CA ALA A 6 -0.41 -20.47 -15.16
C ALA A 6 1.04 -20.63 -15.62
N ASP A 7 1.21 -20.83 -16.93
CA ASP A 7 2.52 -20.89 -17.58
C ASP A 7 3.16 -19.48 -17.62
N PRO A 8 4.47 -19.32 -17.32
CA PRO A 8 5.15 -18.02 -17.38
C PRO A 8 5.07 -17.31 -18.73
N SER A 9 4.84 -18.03 -19.83
CA SER A 9 4.64 -17.44 -21.17
C SER A 9 3.22 -16.90 -21.40
N HIS A 10 2.29 -17.12 -20.47
CA HIS A 10 0.92 -16.62 -20.60
C HIS A 10 0.89 -15.08 -20.63
N PRO A 11 0.21 -14.43 -21.60
CA PRO A 11 0.21 -12.98 -21.75
C PRO A 11 -0.19 -12.21 -20.48
N ARG A 12 -1.05 -12.81 -19.66
CA ARG A 12 -1.53 -12.25 -18.40
C ARG A 12 -0.95 -12.95 -17.16
N TYR A 13 0.24 -13.51 -17.28
CA TYR A 13 0.87 -14.27 -16.18
C TYR A 13 0.94 -13.46 -14.88
N GLN A 14 1.37 -12.20 -14.95
CA GLN A 14 1.50 -11.35 -13.76
C GLN A 14 0.14 -11.10 -13.09
N SER A 15 -0.89 -10.78 -13.85
CA SER A 15 -2.24 -10.57 -13.33
C SER A 15 -2.78 -11.83 -12.62
N LEU A 16 -2.58 -13.00 -13.23
CA LEU A 16 -2.97 -14.28 -12.63
C LEU A 16 -2.16 -14.59 -11.35
N LEU A 17 -0.88 -14.28 -11.34
CA LEU A 17 -0.02 -14.43 -10.16
C LEU A 17 -0.49 -13.54 -8.99
N LEU A 18 -0.90 -12.31 -9.27
CA LEU A 18 -1.44 -11.41 -8.23
C LEU A 18 -2.73 -11.94 -7.63
N ARG A 19 -3.64 -12.49 -8.46
CA ARG A 19 -4.84 -13.17 -7.95
C ARG A 19 -4.49 -14.34 -7.05
N HIS A 20 -3.57 -15.20 -7.48
CA HIS A 20 -3.13 -16.34 -6.68
C HIS A 20 -2.53 -15.90 -5.34
N ARG A 21 -1.70 -14.84 -5.30
CA ARG A 21 -1.18 -14.29 -4.05
C ARG A 21 -2.28 -13.85 -3.09
N LEU A 22 -3.35 -13.25 -3.60
CA LEU A 22 -4.49 -12.83 -2.79
C LEU A 22 -5.29 -14.04 -2.28
N GLU A 23 -5.51 -15.06 -3.11
CA GLU A 23 -6.17 -16.32 -2.69
C GLU A 23 -5.39 -17.01 -1.58
N GLU A 24 -4.07 -17.09 -1.69
CA GLU A 24 -3.22 -17.65 -0.63
C GLU A 24 -3.26 -16.80 0.66
N ALA A 25 -3.26 -15.48 0.53
CA ALA A 25 -3.39 -14.57 1.66
C ALA A 25 -4.77 -14.66 2.35
N GLU A 26 -5.83 -14.93 1.60
CA GLU A 26 -7.17 -15.21 2.15
C GLU A 26 -7.17 -16.51 2.95
N LYS A 27 -6.60 -17.59 2.41
CA LYS A 27 -6.45 -18.87 3.12
C LYS A 27 -5.65 -18.73 4.43
N GLN A 28 -4.68 -17.82 4.47
CA GLN A 28 -3.89 -17.50 5.65
C GLN A 28 -4.58 -16.52 6.62
N GLY A 29 -5.84 -16.15 6.37
CA GLY A 29 -6.62 -15.27 7.25
C GLY A 29 -6.27 -13.78 7.16
N MET A 30 -5.42 -13.36 6.24
CA MET A 30 -5.04 -11.95 6.07
C MET A 30 -6.11 -11.10 5.40
N LEU A 31 -6.95 -11.69 4.55
CA LEU A 31 -7.94 -10.98 3.75
C LEU A 31 -9.38 -11.24 4.20
N ALA A 32 -10.26 -10.29 3.94
CA ALA A 32 -11.71 -10.51 3.99
C ALA A 32 -12.19 -10.95 2.59
N GLY A 33 -13.25 -11.74 2.51
CA GLY A 33 -13.79 -12.25 1.23
C GLY A 33 -14.13 -11.15 0.20
N SER A 34 -14.36 -9.89 0.64
CA SER A 34 -14.55 -8.74 -0.26
C SER A 34 -13.25 -8.23 -0.91
N ALA A 35 -12.09 -8.68 -0.47
CA ALA A 35 -10.79 -8.23 -0.98
C ALA A 35 -10.59 -8.57 -2.45
N MET A 36 -11.02 -9.78 -2.87
CA MET A 36 -10.96 -10.22 -4.26
C MET A 36 -11.87 -9.38 -5.19
N ILE A 37 -13.05 -8.96 -4.67
CA ILE A 37 -13.96 -8.09 -5.44
C ILE A 37 -13.31 -6.72 -5.66
N ALA A 38 -12.67 -6.17 -4.63
CA ALA A 38 -11.97 -4.89 -4.73
C ALA A 38 -10.77 -4.97 -5.70
N HIS A 39 -10.00 -6.06 -5.63
CA HIS A 39 -8.90 -6.31 -6.56
C HIS A 39 -9.38 -6.42 -8.02
N GLY A 40 -10.42 -7.20 -8.28
CA GLY A 40 -10.99 -7.38 -9.63
C GLY A 40 -11.50 -6.08 -10.26
N ARG A 41 -12.00 -5.14 -9.46
CA ARG A 41 -12.36 -3.79 -9.97
C ARG A 41 -11.14 -3.04 -10.49
N GLY A 42 -10.04 -3.06 -9.73
CA GLY A 42 -8.79 -2.42 -10.15
C GLY A 42 -8.16 -3.14 -11.35
N GLU A 43 -8.12 -4.46 -11.31
CA GLU A 43 -7.58 -5.28 -12.41
C GLU A 43 -8.30 -5.03 -13.75
N ALA A 44 -9.60 -4.78 -13.73
CA ALA A 44 -10.34 -4.43 -14.94
C ALA A 44 -9.84 -3.13 -15.58
N TYR A 45 -9.49 -2.12 -14.79
CA TYR A 45 -8.85 -0.90 -15.29
C TYR A 45 -7.43 -1.14 -15.76
N ASP A 46 -6.65 -1.94 -15.05
CA ASP A 46 -5.29 -2.29 -15.45
C ASP A 46 -5.24 -2.97 -16.81
N TYR A 47 -6.18 -3.89 -17.05
CA TYR A 47 -6.35 -4.54 -18.34
C TYR A 47 -6.62 -3.54 -19.48
N LEU A 48 -7.47 -2.52 -19.24
CA LEU A 48 -7.75 -1.47 -20.21
C LEU A 48 -6.56 -0.56 -20.48
N LEU A 49 -5.67 -0.38 -19.48
CA LEU A 49 -4.43 0.38 -19.59
C LEU A 49 -3.26 -0.43 -20.19
N GLY A 50 -3.50 -1.71 -20.51
CA GLY A 50 -2.51 -2.62 -21.09
C GLY A 50 -1.56 -3.26 -20.07
N GLU A 51 -1.96 -3.34 -18.79
CA GLU A 51 -1.20 -3.96 -17.69
C GLU A 51 0.25 -3.43 -17.59
N GLN A 52 0.41 -2.11 -17.70
CA GLN A 52 1.70 -1.43 -17.72
C GLN A 52 1.64 -0.06 -17.01
N THR A 53 2.79 0.41 -16.55
CA THR A 53 2.93 1.78 -16.03
C THR A 53 2.84 2.78 -17.17
N ILE A 54 1.80 3.61 -17.17
CA ILE A 54 1.64 4.69 -18.16
C ILE A 54 2.48 5.93 -17.77
N PRO A 55 2.84 6.82 -18.71
CA PRO A 55 3.70 7.98 -18.42
C PRO A 55 3.22 8.87 -17.28
N SER A 56 1.91 9.11 -17.17
CA SER A 56 1.34 9.90 -16.07
C SER A 56 1.48 9.21 -14.70
N ALA A 57 1.35 7.89 -14.65
CA ALA A 57 1.57 7.12 -13.43
C ALA A 57 3.04 7.15 -13.01
N HIS A 58 3.97 7.05 -13.96
CA HIS A 58 5.39 7.21 -13.68
C HIS A 58 5.73 8.59 -13.11
N GLN A 59 5.19 9.67 -13.69
CA GLN A 59 5.36 11.04 -13.16
C GLN A 59 4.75 11.19 -11.76
N ALA A 60 3.56 10.64 -11.52
CA ALA A 60 2.95 10.65 -10.19
C ALA A 60 3.80 9.88 -9.17
N THR A 61 4.43 8.76 -9.56
CA THR A 61 5.35 7.98 -8.71
C THR A 61 6.59 8.79 -8.34
N LEU A 62 7.17 9.55 -9.27
CA LEU A 62 8.29 10.46 -9.00
C LEU A 62 7.91 11.56 -7.99
N HIS A 63 6.75 12.19 -8.18
CA HIS A 63 6.25 13.21 -7.25
C HIS A 63 5.96 12.63 -5.86
N ALA A 64 5.37 11.45 -5.80
CA ALA A 64 5.09 10.73 -4.56
C ALA A 64 6.38 10.41 -3.79
N LEU A 65 7.39 9.88 -4.48
CA LEU A 65 8.67 9.57 -3.87
C LEU A 65 9.39 10.83 -3.36
N LYS A 66 9.35 11.91 -4.13
CA LYS A 66 9.88 13.22 -3.69
C LYS A 66 9.17 13.73 -2.45
N ALA A 67 7.84 13.62 -2.39
CA ALA A 67 7.07 14.03 -1.21
C ALA A 67 7.44 13.20 0.02
N LEU A 68 7.55 11.88 -0.12
CA LEU A 68 7.96 10.97 0.96
C LEU A 68 9.39 11.26 1.46
N ASN A 69 10.34 11.48 0.55
CA ASN A 69 11.72 11.79 0.91
C ASN A 69 11.89 13.14 1.62
N ASN A 70 11.04 14.12 1.34
CA ASN A 70 11.08 15.45 1.95
C ASN A 70 10.19 15.57 3.19
N ALA A 71 9.46 14.53 3.54
CA ALA A 71 8.58 14.52 4.70
C ALA A 71 9.38 14.53 6.02
N GLU A 72 8.85 15.20 7.02
CA GLU A 72 9.40 15.14 8.37
C GLU A 72 9.02 13.83 9.08
N ARG A 73 7.80 13.38 8.83
CA ARG A 73 7.20 12.18 9.45
C ARG A 73 6.40 11.37 8.42
N PRO A 74 7.05 10.75 7.44
CA PRO A 74 6.36 9.90 6.49
C PRO A 74 5.83 8.63 7.16
N VAL A 75 4.75 8.05 6.63
CA VAL A 75 4.23 6.75 7.05
C VAL A 75 3.66 5.99 5.86
N ILE A 76 3.81 4.67 5.84
CA ILE A 76 3.17 3.78 4.87
C ILE A 76 2.03 3.05 5.57
N SER A 77 0.78 3.33 5.18
CA SER A 77 -0.40 2.67 5.73
C SER A 77 -0.75 1.43 4.92
N LEU A 78 -0.78 0.27 5.57
CA LEU A 78 -0.98 -1.03 4.93
C LEU A 78 -2.36 -1.60 5.26
N ASN A 79 -3.06 -2.08 4.24
CA ASN A 79 -4.23 -2.94 4.38
C ASN A 79 -3.89 -4.38 3.97
N GLY A 80 -4.84 -5.31 4.07
CA GLY A 80 -4.60 -6.72 3.77
C GLY A 80 -4.10 -6.96 2.35
N ASN A 81 -4.73 -6.33 1.34
CA ASN A 81 -4.30 -6.47 -0.06
C ASN A 81 -2.89 -5.91 -0.28
N ALA A 82 -2.57 -4.78 0.34
CA ALA A 82 -1.25 -4.16 0.23
C ALA A 82 -0.15 -5.07 0.83
N VAL A 83 -0.41 -5.69 1.98
CA VAL A 83 0.51 -6.66 2.59
C VAL A 83 0.69 -7.88 1.69
N ALA A 84 -0.41 -8.44 1.17
CA ALA A 84 -0.38 -9.65 0.33
C ALA A 84 0.34 -9.43 -1.01
N LEU A 85 0.12 -8.27 -1.65
CA LEU A 85 0.65 -7.97 -2.98
C LEU A 85 2.08 -7.43 -2.94
N ALA A 86 2.37 -6.50 -2.04
CA ALA A 86 3.61 -5.72 -2.07
C ALA A 86 4.24 -5.51 -0.67
N GLY A 87 3.90 -6.35 0.32
CA GLY A 87 4.39 -6.17 1.70
C GLY A 87 5.91 -6.11 1.82
N GLU A 88 6.63 -6.96 1.08
CA GLU A 88 8.08 -6.96 1.05
C GLU A 88 8.64 -5.64 0.49
N GLN A 89 8.21 -5.24 -0.69
CA GLN A 89 8.68 -4.01 -1.35
C GLN A 89 8.35 -2.76 -0.51
N LEU A 90 7.17 -2.73 0.14
CA LEU A 90 6.76 -1.61 0.98
C LEU A 90 7.55 -1.54 2.29
N LEU A 91 7.96 -2.68 2.87
CA LEU A 91 8.88 -2.70 4.01
C LEU A 91 10.29 -2.23 3.60
N VAL A 92 10.81 -2.68 2.47
CA VAL A 92 12.09 -2.20 1.94
C VAL A 92 12.03 -0.69 1.66
N LEU A 93 10.94 -0.20 1.09
CA LEU A 93 10.71 1.23 0.88
C LEU A 93 10.70 2.00 2.22
N ALA A 94 9.99 1.49 3.23
CA ALA A 94 9.94 2.08 4.56
C ALA A 94 11.32 2.16 5.22
N GLN A 95 12.13 1.11 5.08
CA GLN A 95 13.54 1.09 5.51
C GLN A 95 14.35 2.23 4.89
N HIS A 96 14.25 2.43 3.58
CA HIS A 96 14.95 3.51 2.87
C HIS A 96 14.47 4.89 3.30
N LEU A 97 13.17 5.05 3.50
CA LEU A 97 12.56 6.30 3.95
C LEU A 97 12.73 6.54 5.46
N LYS A 98 13.24 5.53 6.19
CA LYS A 98 13.37 5.54 7.67
C LYS A 98 12.03 5.89 8.34
N CYS A 99 10.94 5.29 7.87
CA CYS A 99 9.61 5.53 8.37
C CYS A 99 8.93 4.24 8.86
N PRO A 100 7.95 4.35 9.77
CA PRO A 100 7.15 3.20 10.17
C PRO A 100 6.17 2.79 9.06
N VAL A 101 5.73 1.52 9.13
CA VAL A 101 4.52 1.06 8.46
C VAL A 101 3.41 0.89 9.49
N GLU A 102 2.16 1.18 9.12
CA GLU A 102 1.02 0.98 10.03
C GLU A 102 -0.08 0.17 9.38
N ILE A 103 -0.46 -0.97 10.01
CA ILE A 103 -1.60 -1.78 9.57
C ILE A 103 -2.89 -1.06 9.96
N ASN A 104 -3.68 -0.71 8.94
CA ASN A 104 -4.99 -0.10 9.11
C ASN A 104 -6.02 -0.77 8.19
N ILE A 105 -6.93 -1.55 8.77
CA ILE A 105 -7.88 -2.40 8.04
C ILE A 105 -9.33 -2.12 8.45
N PHE A 106 -10.26 -2.31 7.51
CA PHE A 106 -11.68 -2.07 7.71
C PHE A 106 -12.30 -3.15 8.63
N TYR A 107 -12.17 -4.42 8.26
CA TYR A 107 -12.63 -5.54 9.07
C TYR A 107 -11.52 -5.97 10.04
N ARG A 108 -11.42 -5.24 11.14
CA ARG A 108 -10.36 -5.43 12.14
C ARG A 108 -10.78 -6.49 13.16
N THR A 109 -10.40 -7.75 12.92
CA THR A 109 -10.48 -8.82 13.89
C THR A 109 -9.11 -9.16 14.48
N PRO A 110 -9.03 -9.73 15.70
CA PRO A 110 -7.75 -10.15 16.29
C PRO A 110 -6.98 -11.10 15.39
N GLU A 111 -7.66 -12.07 14.79
CA GLU A 111 -7.08 -13.10 13.92
C GLU A 111 -6.43 -12.49 12.69
N ARG A 112 -7.14 -11.59 12.01
CA ARG A 112 -6.61 -10.89 10.83
C ARG A 112 -5.42 -9.99 11.18
N MET A 113 -5.49 -9.31 12.32
CA MET A 113 -4.36 -8.48 12.78
C MET A 113 -3.14 -9.33 13.08
N SER A 114 -3.34 -10.51 13.76
CA SER A 114 -2.23 -11.45 14.02
C SER A 114 -1.60 -11.93 12.71
N ALA A 115 -2.40 -12.42 11.76
CA ALA A 115 -1.92 -12.91 10.48
C ALA A 115 -1.12 -11.86 9.69
N LEU A 116 -1.60 -10.60 9.66
CA LEU A 116 -0.90 -9.51 8.97
C LEU A 116 0.40 -9.11 9.67
N LEU A 117 0.40 -9.03 11.00
CA LEU A 117 1.60 -8.73 11.78
C LEU A 117 2.65 -9.83 11.63
N GLU A 118 2.25 -11.10 11.79
CA GLU A 118 3.13 -12.26 11.61
C GLU A 118 3.76 -12.27 10.21
N ARG A 119 2.99 -11.97 9.16
CA ARG A 119 3.50 -11.89 7.80
C ARG A 119 4.55 -10.78 7.64
N LEU A 120 4.28 -9.58 8.15
CA LEU A 120 5.24 -8.46 8.06
C LEU A 120 6.48 -8.70 8.90
N GLU A 121 6.35 -9.27 10.10
CA GLU A 121 7.49 -9.63 10.95
C GLU A 121 8.34 -10.75 10.33
N SER A 122 7.72 -11.73 9.64
CA SER A 122 8.45 -12.76 8.88
C SER A 122 9.29 -12.12 7.77
N ILE A 123 8.69 -11.24 6.96
CA ILE A 123 9.42 -10.53 5.90
C ILE A 123 10.57 -9.69 6.49
N LYS A 124 10.27 -8.94 7.56
CA LYS A 124 11.27 -8.10 8.26
C LYS A 124 12.46 -8.93 8.69
N LYS A 125 12.22 -10.11 9.27
CA LYS A 125 13.27 -11.04 9.70
C LYS A 125 14.04 -11.63 8.52
N GLU A 126 13.35 -12.12 7.50
CA GLU A 126 13.92 -12.74 6.31
C GLU A 126 14.85 -11.78 5.55
N GLN A 127 14.46 -10.50 5.46
CA GLN A 127 15.18 -9.45 4.75
C GLN A 127 16.14 -8.65 5.66
N SER A 128 16.19 -8.98 6.97
CA SER A 128 17.00 -8.25 7.97
C SER A 128 16.71 -6.75 7.98
N LEU A 129 15.42 -6.38 7.92
CA LEU A 129 14.99 -4.98 7.91
C LEU A 129 14.84 -4.42 9.33
N ASP A 130 15.15 -3.14 9.50
CA ASP A 130 14.91 -2.38 10.74
C ASP A 130 13.77 -1.36 10.51
N VAL A 131 12.55 -1.85 10.47
CA VAL A 131 11.32 -1.06 10.24
C VAL A 131 10.37 -1.26 11.41
N GLU A 132 9.82 -0.17 11.93
CA GLU A 132 8.77 -0.24 12.95
C GLU A 132 7.43 -0.62 12.30
N ILE A 133 6.75 -1.65 12.85
CA ILE A 133 5.44 -2.12 12.39
C ILE A 133 4.41 -1.72 13.44
N LEU A 134 3.59 -0.73 13.10
CA LEU A 134 2.54 -0.17 13.94
C LEU A 134 1.16 -0.75 13.62
N GLY A 135 0.18 -0.43 14.45
CA GLY A 135 -1.22 -0.78 14.24
C GLY A 135 -1.71 -1.97 15.08
N ALA A 136 -0.86 -2.68 15.83
CA ALA A 136 -1.29 -3.73 16.75
C ALA A 136 -2.21 -3.18 17.85
N SER A 137 -1.78 -2.06 18.47
CA SER A 137 -2.46 -1.42 19.60
C SER A 137 -2.70 0.06 19.31
N PRO A 138 -3.73 0.42 18.52
CA PRO A 138 -4.00 1.80 18.18
C PRO A 138 -4.36 2.61 19.44
N ASN A 139 -3.68 3.75 19.62
CA ASN A 139 -3.82 4.66 20.77
C ASN A 139 -4.41 6.03 20.39
N ALA A 140 -4.82 6.20 19.12
CA ALA A 140 -5.35 7.46 18.60
C ALA A 140 -6.50 7.21 17.60
N ARG A 141 -7.10 8.31 17.12
CA ARG A 141 -8.18 8.28 16.14
C ARG A 141 -8.04 9.40 15.13
N ILE A 142 -8.33 9.10 13.87
CA ILE A 142 -8.44 10.09 12.79
C ILE A 142 -9.70 10.93 13.04
N PRO A 143 -9.60 12.26 13.21
CA PRO A 143 -10.75 13.13 13.41
C PRO A 143 -11.72 13.08 12.22
N GLY A 144 -13.03 13.19 12.51
CA GLY A 144 -14.07 13.20 11.48
C GLY A 144 -14.36 11.86 10.83
N LEU A 145 -13.52 10.85 11.00
CA LEU A 145 -13.74 9.53 10.43
C LEU A 145 -14.50 8.62 11.40
N LYS A 146 -15.52 7.92 10.89
CA LYS A 146 -16.29 6.91 11.62
C LYS A 146 -15.82 5.51 11.24
N GLY A 147 -15.99 4.55 12.17
CA GLY A 147 -15.70 3.14 11.91
C GLY A 147 -14.29 2.68 12.32
N PRO A 148 -13.94 1.42 11.98
CA PRO A 148 -12.71 0.77 12.46
C PRO A 148 -11.42 1.46 11.98
N ARG A 149 -11.41 1.99 10.76
CA ARG A 149 -10.26 2.67 10.17
C ARG A 149 -9.94 4.04 10.78
N ALA A 150 -10.85 4.58 11.60
CA ALA A 150 -10.55 5.77 12.38
C ALA A 150 -9.48 5.49 13.46
N LYS A 151 -9.39 4.24 13.97
CA LYS A 151 -8.38 3.85 14.95
C LYS A 151 -7.00 3.80 14.29
N CYS A 152 -6.05 4.53 14.85
CA CYS A 152 -4.68 4.60 14.34
C CYS A 152 -3.67 4.73 15.49
N THR A 153 -2.41 4.66 15.18
CA THR A 153 -1.32 4.92 16.14
C THR A 153 -0.94 6.40 16.07
N LYS A 154 -0.67 6.99 17.23
CA LYS A 154 -0.31 8.42 17.30
C LYS A 154 1.00 8.66 16.55
N GLU A 155 2.03 7.90 16.87
CA GLU A 155 3.38 7.99 16.31
C GLU A 155 3.44 7.58 14.80
N GLY A 156 2.39 6.95 14.32
CA GLY A 156 2.21 6.57 12.91
C GLY A 156 1.29 7.55 12.17
N ILE A 157 0.09 7.06 11.79
CA ILE A 157 -0.85 7.80 10.92
C ILE A 157 -1.25 9.16 11.51
N LEU A 158 -1.45 9.30 12.84
CA LEU A 158 -1.96 10.56 13.38
C LEU A 158 -0.94 11.70 13.25
N ASP A 159 0.31 11.49 13.59
CA ASP A 159 1.36 12.53 13.61
C ASP A 159 2.09 12.67 12.25
N SER A 160 1.80 11.81 11.27
CA SER A 160 2.44 11.90 9.94
C SER A 160 2.08 13.19 9.22
N ASP A 161 2.98 13.68 8.38
CA ASP A 161 2.75 14.80 7.43
C ASP A 161 2.50 14.28 6.02
N VAL A 162 3.17 13.20 5.60
CA VAL A 162 2.96 12.51 4.32
C VAL A 162 2.61 11.06 4.56
N ILE A 163 1.56 10.58 3.91
CA ILE A 163 1.09 9.21 4.05
C ILE A 163 0.89 8.53 2.69
N LEU A 164 1.51 7.37 2.51
CA LEU A 164 1.22 6.48 1.39
C LEU A 164 0.10 5.51 1.77
N VAL A 165 -1.01 5.54 1.03
CA VAL A 165 -2.22 4.75 1.28
C VAL A 165 -2.62 3.95 0.03
N PRO A 166 -1.99 2.79 -0.21
CA PRO A 166 -2.36 1.96 -1.35
C PRO A 166 -3.72 1.30 -1.14
N LEU A 167 -4.53 1.26 -2.21
CA LEU A 167 -5.82 0.55 -2.28
C LEU A 167 -6.79 0.96 -1.15
N GLU A 168 -7.02 2.25 -1.01
CA GLU A 168 -7.70 2.86 0.14
C GLU A 168 -9.18 3.20 -0.14
N ASP A 169 -9.95 3.53 0.93
CA ASP A 169 -11.29 4.10 0.81
C ASP A 169 -11.28 5.64 0.82
N GLY A 170 -12.25 6.24 0.09
CA GLY A 170 -12.29 7.68 -0.12
C GLY A 170 -12.60 8.50 1.14
N ASP A 171 -13.38 7.96 2.08
CA ASP A 171 -13.74 8.67 3.33
C ASP A 171 -12.49 8.89 4.18
N ARG A 172 -11.61 7.88 4.22
CA ARG A 172 -10.36 7.98 4.97
C ARG A 172 -9.37 8.92 4.28
N CYS A 173 -9.26 8.86 2.94
CA CYS A 173 -8.44 9.80 2.18
C CYS A 173 -8.87 11.25 2.44
N GLU A 174 -10.18 11.55 2.37
CA GLU A 174 -10.75 12.86 2.65
C GLU A 174 -10.45 13.33 4.07
N ALA A 175 -10.63 12.47 5.08
CA ALA A 175 -10.34 12.80 6.46
C ALA A 175 -8.84 13.12 6.70
N LEU A 176 -7.94 12.37 6.08
CA LEU A 176 -6.50 12.60 6.18
C LEU A 176 -6.08 13.91 5.48
N VAL A 177 -6.65 14.21 4.31
CA VAL A 177 -6.42 15.50 3.62
C VAL A 177 -6.97 16.67 4.44
N ALA A 178 -8.13 16.52 5.07
CA ALA A 178 -8.71 17.53 5.96
C ALA A 178 -7.83 17.82 7.21
N MET A 179 -6.97 16.88 7.59
CA MET A 179 -5.94 17.10 8.63
C MET A 179 -4.70 17.85 8.12
N GLY A 180 -4.68 18.27 6.86
CA GLY A 180 -3.52 18.95 6.25
C GLY A 180 -2.40 18.02 5.80
N LYS A 181 -2.64 16.71 5.73
CA LYS A 181 -1.63 15.74 5.29
C LYS A 181 -1.51 15.69 3.77
N THR A 182 -0.32 15.41 3.27
CA THR A 182 -0.13 14.97 1.90
C THR A 182 -0.47 13.48 1.79
N VAL A 183 -1.58 13.17 1.14
CA VAL A 183 -2.09 11.80 0.98
C VAL A 183 -1.74 11.29 -0.42
N ILE A 184 -0.89 10.26 -0.48
CA ILE A 184 -0.47 9.60 -1.71
C ILE A 184 -1.32 8.34 -1.87
N VAL A 185 -2.12 8.28 -2.91
CA VAL A 185 -3.03 7.16 -3.21
C VAL A 185 -2.47 6.35 -4.38
N VAL A 186 -2.52 5.01 -4.27
CA VAL A 186 -2.32 4.09 -5.38
C VAL A 186 -3.68 3.44 -5.67
N ASP A 187 -4.27 3.76 -6.81
CA ASP A 187 -5.59 3.24 -7.20
C ASP A 187 -5.68 3.17 -8.74
N LEU A 188 -5.96 1.98 -9.26
CA LEU A 188 -6.11 1.74 -10.70
C LEU A 188 -7.32 2.45 -11.31
N ASN A 189 -8.33 2.80 -10.50
CA ASN A 189 -9.50 3.55 -10.96
C ASN A 189 -9.34 5.05 -10.70
N PRO A 190 -9.00 5.87 -11.72
CA PRO A 190 -8.84 7.32 -11.55
C PRO A 190 -10.13 8.05 -11.20
N LEU A 191 -11.27 7.40 -11.38
CA LEU A 191 -12.59 7.94 -11.06
C LEU A 191 -13.07 7.54 -9.67
N SER A 192 -12.32 6.71 -8.95
CA SER A 192 -12.65 6.33 -7.59
C SER A 192 -12.66 7.55 -6.66
N ARG A 193 -13.39 7.45 -5.56
CA ARG A 193 -13.40 8.52 -4.56
C ARG A 193 -12.03 8.70 -3.93
N SER A 194 -11.30 7.61 -3.68
CA SER A 194 -9.93 7.64 -3.17
C SER A 194 -9.00 8.41 -4.09
N ALA A 195 -9.02 8.08 -5.39
CA ALA A 195 -8.21 8.75 -6.40
C ALA A 195 -8.51 10.25 -6.51
N LYS A 196 -9.77 10.65 -6.33
CA LYS A 196 -10.19 12.06 -6.39
C LYS A 196 -9.86 12.83 -5.11
N MET A 197 -9.80 12.17 -3.95
CA MET A 197 -9.53 12.81 -2.67
C MET A 197 -8.04 12.88 -2.34
N GLY A 198 -7.21 12.02 -2.93
CA GLY A 198 -5.76 12.03 -2.71
C GLY A 198 -5.08 13.32 -3.16
N THR A 199 -4.03 13.73 -2.48
CA THR A 199 -3.17 14.87 -2.88
C THR A 199 -2.33 14.49 -4.11
N ILE A 200 -1.83 13.25 -4.12
CA ILE A 200 -1.12 12.66 -5.26
C ILE A 200 -1.77 11.31 -5.52
N THR A 201 -2.21 11.06 -6.75
CA THR A 201 -2.80 9.78 -7.15
C THR A 201 -1.95 9.10 -8.21
N ILE A 202 -1.51 7.89 -7.92
CA ILE A 202 -0.78 7.02 -8.84
C ILE A 202 -1.77 6.00 -9.41
N VAL A 203 -2.11 6.15 -10.69
CA VAL A 203 -3.03 5.24 -11.39
C VAL A 203 -2.22 4.11 -12.00
N ASP A 204 -1.89 3.12 -11.17
CA ASP A 204 -1.10 1.97 -11.57
C ASP A 204 -1.33 0.80 -10.58
N GLU A 205 -0.89 -0.39 -10.96
CA GLU A 205 -0.92 -1.57 -10.10
C GLU A 205 0.15 -1.44 -8.99
N LEU A 206 -0.23 -1.84 -7.77
CA LEU A 206 0.57 -1.60 -6.57
C LEU A 206 1.96 -2.23 -6.61
N THR A 207 2.10 -3.45 -7.15
CA THR A 207 3.41 -4.11 -7.19
C THR A 207 4.38 -3.40 -8.14
N ARG A 208 3.85 -2.88 -9.27
CA ARG A 208 4.63 -2.06 -10.20
C ARG A 208 5.01 -0.71 -9.57
N VAL A 209 4.07 -0.06 -8.86
CA VAL A 209 4.36 1.19 -8.14
C VAL A 209 5.48 0.99 -7.12
N ALA A 210 5.36 -0.03 -6.27
CA ALA A 210 6.35 -0.34 -5.25
C ALA A 210 7.73 -0.64 -5.87
N GLN A 211 7.76 -1.44 -6.93
CA GLN A 211 9.00 -1.74 -7.66
C GLN A 211 9.61 -0.49 -8.30
N ASN A 212 8.79 0.35 -8.94
CA ASN A 212 9.23 1.59 -9.56
C ASN A 212 9.79 2.57 -8.52
N MET A 213 9.15 2.70 -7.34
CA MET A 213 9.67 3.52 -6.25
C MET A 213 11.06 3.05 -5.80
N LEU A 214 11.25 1.73 -5.62
CA LEU A 214 12.54 1.18 -5.25
C LEU A 214 13.60 1.42 -6.35
N CYS A 215 13.26 1.16 -7.62
CA CYS A 215 14.18 1.44 -8.73
C CYS A 215 14.62 2.90 -8.75
N LEU A 216 13.68 3.83 -8.56
CA LEU A 216 13.96 5.26 -8.54
C LEU A 216 14.86 5.68 -7.36
N LEU A 217 14.70 5.05 -6.20
CA LEU A 217 15.59 5.29 -5.04
C LEU A 217 17.05 4.89 -5.34
N TYR A 218 17.24 3.77 -6.05
CA TYR A 218 18.59 3.30 -6.38
C TYR A 218 19.22 4.01 -7.58
N THR A 219 18.41 4.62 -8.47
CA THR A 219 18.89 5.26 -9.70
C THR A 219 18.95 6.79 -9.62
N SER A 220 18.32 7.41 -8.63
CA SER A 220 18.43 8.85 -8.40
C SER A 220 19.82 9.19 -7.86
N PRO A 221 20.51 10.20 -8.42
CA PRO A 221 21.75 10.70 -7.82
C PRO A 221 21.48 11.11 -6.36
N SER A 222 22.41 10.78 -5.47
CA SER A 222 22.34 11.18 -4.07
C SER A 222 22.18 12.70 -3.99
N PRO A 223 21.31 13.24 -3.09
CA PRO A 223 21.20 14.68 -2.88
C PRO A 223 22.47 15.35 -2.35
N ARG A 224 23.60 14.66 -2.34
CA ARG A 224 24.90 15.10 -1.83
C ARG A 224 26.00 15.23 -2.91
N ASP A 225 25.63 15.11 -4.19
CA ASP A 225 26.57 15.35 -5.30
C ASP A 225 26.29 16.69 -5.97
#